data_a4b935f9eee9c7de42d195e457894817
#
_entry.id   a4b935f9eee9c7de42d195e457894817
#
_cell.length_a   1.000
_cell.length_b   1.000
_cell.length_c   1.000
_cell.angle_alpha   90.00
_cell.angle_beta   90.00
_cell.angle_gamma   90.00
#
_symmetry.space_group_name_H-M   'P 1'
#
loop_
_entity.id
_entity.type
_entity.pdbx_description
1 polymer ?
#
loop_
_entity_poly.entity_id
_entity_poly.type
_entity_poly.pdbx_seq_one_letter_code
_entity_poly.pdbx_strand_id
1 'polypeptide(L)'
;GSGDILLLQNEISNVSFAMEEARRRGMQIAFNASPITRELMEYPLELVDYFIINEVEGRALAGVASEEYDRILEGLAEQFPNAAIVLTVGEKGVLYYNHGKRLSHGIYAVKAVDSTAAGDTFCGYFLAGLTKGLPMEDILKYASMASAIAVSRQGASTSIPTWEEVIHFEE
;
A
#
# COMPACT_ATOMS: atom_id res chain seq x y z
N GLY A 1 1.39 -15.67 13.77
CA GLY A 1 2.22 -16.83 13.49
C GLY A 1 2.84 -16.78 12.10
N SER A 2 3.61 -17.80 11.78
CA SER A 2 4.18 -17.97 10.44
C SER A 2 3.08 -17.99 9.38
N GLY A 3 3.23 -17.18 8.32
CA GLY A 3 2.22 -17.02 7.27
C GLY A 3 1.24 -15.88 7.49
N ASP A 4 1.21 -15.29 8.68
CA ASP A 4 0.41 -14.12 8.96
C ASP A 4 1.10 -12.85 8.46
N ILE A 5 0.29 -11.80 8.21
CA ILE A 5 0.77 -10.49 7.77
C ILE A 5 0.37 -9.46 8.80
N LEU A 6 1.33 -8.66 9.24
CA LEU A 6 1.09 -7.53 10.12
C LEU A 6 1.06 -6.25 9.29
N LEU A 7 -0.05 -5.52 9.35
CA LEU A 7 -0.13 -4.17 8.79
C LEU A 7 0.27 -3.16 9.85
N LEU A 8 1.24 -2.33 9.53
CA LEU A 8 1.68 -1.23 10.37
C LEU A 8 1.50 0.09 9.63
N GLN A 9 1.10 1.10 10.38
CA GLN A 9 1.04 2.49 9.94
C GLN A 9 1.93 3.34 10.85
N ASN A 10 2.39 4.46 10.33
CA ASN A 10 3.31 5.32 11.07
C ASN A 10 2.63 6.14 12.19
N GLU A 11 1.35 5.92 12.43
CA GLU A 11 0.57 6.59 13.48
C GLU A 11 0.60 5.88 14.83
N ILE A 12 1.04 4.62 14.86
CA ILE A 12 1.02 3.82 16.09
C ILE A 12 2.33 3.98 16.88
N SER A 13 2.23 3.79 18.22
CA SER A 13 3.39 3.75 19.08
C SER A 13 4.20 2.47 18.89
N ASN A 14 5.51 2.54 19.10
CA ASN A 14 6.39 1.36 19.11
C ASN A 14 6.43 0.59 17.79
N VAL A 15 6.45 1.32 16.66
CA VAL A 15 6.55 0.71 15.32
C VAL A 15 7.77 -0.20 15.21
N SER A 16 8.94 0.26 15.67
CA SER A 16 10.17 -0.55 15.64
C SER A 16 10.01 -1.86 16.39
N PHE A 17 9.46 -1.82 17.59
CA PHE A 17 9.21 -3.02 18.40
C PHE A 17 8.26 -3.98 17.68
N ALA A 18 7.18 -3.45 17.09
CA ALA A 18 6.21 -4.26 16.38
C ALA A 18 6.83 -4.96 15.15
N MET A 19 7.69 -4.25 14.42
CA MET A 19 8.42 -4.82 13.26
C MET A 19 9.35 -5.97 13.69
N GLU A 20 10.14 -5.74 14.72
CA GLU A 20 11.06 -6.75 15.24
C GLU A 20 10.33 -7.98 15.77
N GLU A 21 9.25 -7.77 16.52
CA GLU A 21 8.45 -8.87 17.06
C GLU A 21 7.75 -9.66 15.96
N ALA A 22 7.22 -9.00 14.93
CA ALA A 22 6.61 -9.66 13.80
C ALA A 22 7.63 -10.54 13.07
N ARG A 23 8.83 -10.02 12.85
CA ARG A 23 9.90 -10.79 12.19
C ARG A 23 10.32 -11.98 13.04
N ARG A 24 10.44 -11.81 14.35
CA ARG A 24 10.76 -12.89 15.28
C ARG A 24 9.73 -14.01 15.23
N ARG A 25 8.46 -13.68 14.97
CA ARG A 25 7.37 -14.65 14.85
C ARG A 25 7.20 -15.22 13.44
N GLY A 26 8.06 -14.85 12.50
CA GLY A 26 7.97 -15.30 11.12
C GLY A 26 6.80 -14.69 10.34
N MET A 27 6.27 -13.56 10.78
CA MET A 27 5.21 -12.83 10.08
C MET A 27 5.78 -11.96 8.97
N GLN A 28 5.02 -11.77 7.91
CA GLN A 28 5.31 -10.73 6.92
C GLN A 28 4.85 -9.38 7.44
N ILE A 29 5.53 -8.33 6.99
CA ILE A 29 5.22 -6.95 7.40
C ILE A 29 4.81 -6.14 6.17
N ALA A 30 3.61 -5.60 6.19
CA ALA A 30 3.15 -4.58 5.26
C ALA A 30 3.15 -3.24 6.00
N PHE A 31 3.78 -2.25 5.41
CA PHE A 31 3.96 -0.94 6.05
C PHE A 31 3.40 0.18 5.17
N ASN A 32 2.46 0.94 5.74
CA ASN A 32 1.97 2.19 5.19
C ASN A 32 2.71 3.34 5.90
N ALA A 33 3.54 4.07 5.17
CA ALA A 33 4.42 5.08 5.74
C ALA A 33 3.73 6.38 6.15
N SER A 34 2.43 6.51 5.91
CA SER A 34 1.67 7.72 6.27
C SER A 34 1.38 7.79 7.78
N PRO A 35 1.50 8.97 8.40
CA PRO A 35 2.11 10.19 7.87
C PRO A 35 3.63 10.13 7.85
N ILE A 36 4.27 10.95 7.02
CA ILE A 36 5.73 11.05 7.00
C ILE A 36 6.20 11.82 8.23
N THR A 37 7.10 11.20 8.99
CA THR A 37 7.71 11.80 10.18
C THR A 37 9.23 11.60 10.14
N ARG A 38 9.94 12.33 11.00
CA ARG A 38 11.39 12.16 11.13
C ARG A 38 11.78 10.76 11.59
N GLU A 39 10.98 10.22 12.48
CA GLU A 39 11.22 8.89 13.08
C GLU A 39 11.11 7.77 12.06
N LEU A 40 10.46 8.01 10.93
CA LEU A 40 10.28 7.02 9.88
C LEU A 40 11.59 6.35 9.46
N MET A 41 12.65 7.16 9.28
CA MET A 41 13.94 6.64 8.83
C MET A 41 14.73 5.93 9.94
N GLU A 42 14.28 6.02 11.17
CA GLU A 42 14.89 5.33 12.32
C GLU A 42 14.32 3.92 12.51
N TYR A 43 13.23 3.58 11.84
CA TYR A 43 12.63 2.25 11.91
C TYR A 43 13.48 1.22 11.15
N PRO A 44 13.41 -0.07 11.55
CA PRO A 44 14.11 -1.14 10.83
C PRO A 44 13.37 -1.49 9.53
N LEU A 45 13.37 -0.57 8.56
CA LEU A 45 12.61 -0.68 7.31
C LEU A 45 13.07 -1.83 6.43
N GLU A 46 14.27 -2.34 6.64
CA GLU A 46 14.78 -3.55 5.97
C GLU A 46 13.97 -4.82 6.30
N LEU A 47 13.17 -4.77 7.37
CA LEU A 47 12.29 -5.87 7.77
C LEU A 47 10.95 -5.87 7.02
N VAL A 48 10.64 -4.79 6.31
CA VAL A 48 9.35 -4.63 5.60
C VAL A 48 9.32 -5.50 4.35
N ASP A 49 8.23 -6.23 4.16
CA ASP A 49 8.00 -7.07 2.99
C ASP A 49 7.20 -6.35 1.90
N TYR A 50 6.28 -5.48 2.30
CA TYR A 50 5.45 -4.70 1.38
C TYR A 50 5.38 -3.26 1.84
N PHE A 51 5.83 -2.33 1.01
CA PHE A 51 5.57 -0.90 1.20
C PHE A 51 4.33 -0.52 0.41
N ILE A 52 3.34 0.06 1.08
CA ILE A 52 2.14 0.62 0.45
C ILE A 52 2.21 2.12 0.72
N ILE A 53 2.62 2.89 -0.27
CA ILE A 53 3.01 4.28 -0.10
C ILE A 53 2.53 5.11 -1.28
N ASN A 54 2.32 6.41 -1.06
CA ASN A 54 2.05 7.35 -2.15
C ASN A 54 3.36 7.93 -2.71
N GLU A 55 3.26 8.72 -3.74
CA GLU A 55 4.42 9.31 -4.41
C GLU A 55 5.23 10.26 -3.53
N VAL A 56 4.57 10.96 -2.59
CA VAL A 56 5.26 11.86 -1.65
C VAL A 56 6.10 11.06 -0.66
N GLU A 57 5.49 10.02 -0.07
CA GLU A 57 6.17 9.09 0.83
C GLU A 57 7.28 8.34 0.09
N GLY A 58 7.00 7.93 -1.14
CA GLY A 58 7.98 7.24 -1.98
C GLY A 58 9.22 8.07 -2.25
N ARG A 59 9.06 9.35 -2.59
CA ARG A 59 10.20 10.26 -2.77
C ARG A 59 11.01 10.42 -1.48
N ALA A 60 10.32 10.60 -0.36
CA ALA A 60 10.98 10.75 0.94
C ALA A 60 11.79 9.52 1.32
N LEU A 61 11.21 8.33 1.18
CA LEU A 61 11.88 7.06 1.49
C LEU A 61 13.01 6.74 0.52
N ALA A 62 12.83 7.04 -0.77
CA ALA A 62 13.85 6.80 -1.79
C ALA A 62 15.01 7.80 -1.70
N GLY A 63 14.80 8.95 -1.06
CA GLY A 63 15.79 10.02 -1.02
C GLY A 63 16.00 10.68 -2.38
N VAL A 64 14.98 10.70 -3.24
CA VAL A 64 15.05 11.31 -4.58
C VAL A 64 14.15 12.53 -4.66
N ALA A 65 14.60 13.54 -5.40
CA ALA A 65 13.85 14.76 -5.62
C ALA A 65 12.98 14.70 -6.88
N SER A 66 13.19 13.71 -7.73
CA SER A 66 12.47 13.57 -9.00
C SER A 66 11.00 13.24 -8.80
N GLU A 67 10.15 13.79 -9.67
CA GLU A 67 8.73 13.45 -9.74
C GLU A 67 8.45 12.29 -10.72
N GLU A 68 9.48 11.81 -11.41
CA GLU A 68 9.36 10.65 -12.30
C GLU A 68 9.17 9.37 -11.48
N TYR A 69 8.06 8.67 -11.72
CA TYR A 69 7.72 7.46 -10.96
C TYR A 69 8.76 6.36 -11.09
N ASP A 70 9.37 6.21 -12.27
CA ASP A 70 10.41 5.22 -12.50
C ASP A 70 11.63 5.46 -11.59
N ARG A 71 12.02 6.70 -11.41
CA ARG A 71 13.13 7.06 -10.51
C ARG A 71 12.81 6.82 -9.06
N ILE A 72 11.56 7.06 -8.65
CA ILE A 72 11.09 6.76 -7.30
C ILE A 72 11.15 5.25 -7.06
N LEU A 73 10.64 4.45 -8.00
CA LEU A 73 10.67 2.99 -7.90
C LEU A 73 12.10 2.45 -7.87
N GLU A 74 12.98 2.96 -8.72
CA GLU A 74 14.39 2.57 -8.74
C GLU A 74 15.08 2.86 -7.40
N GLY A 75 14.87 4.07 -6.85
CA GLY A 75 15.44 4.45 -5.57
C GLY A 75 14.93 3.58 -4.42
N LEU A 76 13.63 3.27 -4.41
CA LEU A 76 13.05 2.38 -3.40
C LEU A 76 13.58 0.95 -3.54
N ALA A 77 13.72 0.45 -4.75
CA ALA A 77 14.26 -0.89 -5.01
C ALA A 77 15.72 -1.01 -4.59
N GLU A 78 16.50 0.04 -4.76
CA GLU A 78 17.89 0.06 -4.31
C GLU A 78 18.00 0.04 -2.78
N GLN A 79 17.16 0.81 -2.10
CA GLN A 79 17.19 0.87 -0.63
C GLN A 79 16.55 -0.34 0.03
N PHE A 80 15.52 -0.90 -0.59
CA PHE A 80 14.74 -2.00 -0.02
C PHE A 80 14.64 -3.17 -1.01
N PRO A 81 15.76 -3.81 -1.35
CA PRO A 81 15.80 -4.80 -2.43
C PRO A 81 14.95 -6.06 -2.16
N ASN A 82 14.62 -6.32 -0.90
CA ASN A 82 13.82 -7.49 -0.52
C ASN A 82 12.33 -7.19 -0.38
N ALA A 83 11.92 -5.93 -0.53
CA ALA A 83 10.54 -5.53 -0.38
C ALA A 83 9.83 -5.39 -1.71
N ALA A 84 8.53 -5.70 -1.72
CA ALA A 84 7.64 -5.32 -2.79
C ALA A 84 7.19 -3.87 -2.57
N ILE A 85 7.14 -3.08 -3.63
CA ILE A 85 6.76 -1.67 -3.59
C ILE A 85 5.40 -1.52 -4.26
N VAL A 86 4.43 -0.99 -3.53
CA VAL A 86 3.10 -0.61 -4.05
C VAL A 86 3.02 0.90 -3.95
N LEU A 87 3.16 1.57 -5.08
CA LEU A 87 3.21 3.02 -5.17
C LEU A 87 1.88 3.54 -5.72
N THR A 88 1.11 4.24 -4.90
CA THR A 88 -0.10 4.90 -5.36
C THR A 88 0.25 6.26 -5.94
N VAL A 89 -0.27 6.54 -7.13
CA VAL A 89 0.11 7.72 -7.91
C VAL A 89 -1.10 8.56 -8.31
N GLY A 90 -2.04 8.71 -7.39
CA GLY A 90 -3.22 9.54 -7.56
C GLY A 90 -4.05 9.12 -8.76
N GLU A 91 -4.34 10.06 -9.65
CA GLU A 91 -5.17 9.85 -10.84
C GLU A 91 -4.58 8.85 -11.85
N LYS A 92 -3.30 8.52 -11.73
CA LYS A 92 -2.64 7.57 -12.63
C LYS A 92 -2.71 6.13 -12.13
N GLY A 93 -3.27 5.92 -10.93
CA GLY A 93 -3.51 4.59 -10.41
C GLY A 93 -2.45 4.09 -9.44
N VAL A 94 -1.96 2.87 -9.67
CA VAL A 94 -0.99 2.21 -8.80
C VAL A 94 0.09 1.53 -9.63
N LEU A 95 1.33 1.60 -9.13
CA LEU A 95 2.47 0.90 -9.68
C LEU A 95 2.96 -0.12 -8.67
N TYR A 96 3.35 -1.28 -9.16
CA TYR A 96 3.90 -2.37 -8.34
C TYR A 96 5.27 -2.76 -8.88
N TYR A 97 6.23 -2.96 -7.98
CA TYR A 97 7.55 -3.43 -8.32
C TYR A 97 8.04 -4.46 -7.31
N ASN A 98 8.55 -5.58 -7.77
CA ASN A 98 9.15 -6.60 -6.94
C ASN A 98 10.14 -7.44 -7.75
N HIS A 99 11.42 -7.42 -7.38
CA HIS A 99 12.48 -8.20 -8.02
C HIS A 99 12.47 -8.14 -9.55
N GLY A 100 12.39 -6.93 -10.10
CA GLY A 100 12.38 -6.70 -11.54
C GLY A 100 11.02 -6.85 -12.21
N LYS A 101 10.02 -7.40 -11.53
CA LYS A 101 8.66 -7.50 -12.07
C LYS A 101 7.90 -6.19 -11.82
N ARG A 102 7.35 -5.63 -12.88
CA ARG A 102 6.55 -4.41 -12.83
C ARG A 102 5.12 -4.69 -13.23
N LEU A 103 4.19 -4.14 -12.48
CA LEU A 103 2.77 -4.17 -12.79
C LEU A 103 2.20 -2.76 -12.60
N SER A 104 1.12 -2.47 -13.28
CA SER A 104 0.38 -1.23 -13.07
C SER A 104 -1.11 -1.47 -13.23
N HIS A 105 -1.91 -0.65 -12.57
CA HIS A 105 -3.35 -0.64 -12.73
C HIS A 105 -3.82 0.82 -12.70
N GLY A 106 -4.64 1.22 -13.67
CA GLY A 106 -5.23 2.56 -13.71
C GLY A 106 -6.31 2.74 -12.64
N ILE A 107 -6.72 3.98 -12.43
CA ILE A 107 -7.84 4.25 -11.52
C ILE A 107 -9.17 3.98 -12.22
N TYR A 108 -10.19 3.76 -11.39
CA TYR A 108 -11.58 3.73 -11.85
C TYR A 108 -12.16 5.14 -11.76
N ALA A 109 -12.75 5.60 -12.85
CA ALA A 109 -13.35 6.95 -12.91
C ALA A 109 -14.64 6.97 -12.09
N VAL A 110 -14.62 7.66 -10.96
CA VAL A 110 -15.78 7.84 -10.08
C VAL A 110 -15.88 9.29 -9.65
N LYS A 111 -17.09 9.72 -9.30
CA LYS A 111 -17.29 11.05 -8.71
C LYS A 111 -16.79 11.00 -7.26
N ALA A 112 -15.74 11.75 -6.98
CA ALA A 112 -15.17 11.82 -5.65
C ALA A 112 -16.12 12.56 -4.70
N VAL A 113 -16.50 11.92 -3.60
CA VAL A 113 -17.28 12.50 -2.51
C VAL A 113 -16.43 12.63 -1.25
N ASP A 114 -15.71 11.56 -0.91
CA ASP A 114 -14.87 11.50 0.27
C ASP A 114 -13.66 10.60 0.00
N SER A 115 -12.46 11.15 0.18
CA SER A 115 -11.21 10.41 0.00
C SER A 115 -10.62 9.88 1.32
N THR A 116 -11.28 10.14 2.46
CA THR A 116 -10.72 9.86 3.79
C THR A 116 -10.37 8.40 3.99
N ALA A 117 -11.23 7.48 3.55
CA ALA A 117 -11.03 6.05 3.74
C ALA A 117 -10.38 5.34 2.55
N ALA A 118 -10.06 6.06 1.47
CA ALA A 118 -9.57 5.43 0.23
C ALA A 118 -8.26 4.67 0.43
N GLY A 119 -7.30 5.28 1.12
CA GLY A 119 -6.00 4.66 1.40
C GLY A 119 -6.11 3.45 2.31
N ASP A 120 -6.90 3.56 3.37
CA ASP A 120 -7.12 2.46 4.30
C ASP A 120 -7.87 1.31 3.63
N THR A 121 -8.85 1.63 2.78
CA THR A 121 -9.59 0.64 2.00
C THR A 121 -8.67 -0.09 1.03
N PHE A 122 -7.81 0.63 0.32
CA PHE A 122 -6.82 0.01 -0.57
C PHE A 122 -5.94 -0.97 0.20
N CYS A 123 -5.35 -0.54 1.31
CA CYS A 123 -4.49 -1.38 2.15
C CYS A 123 -5.22 -2.64 2.64
N GLY A 124 -6.46 -2.49 3.12
CA GLY A 124 -7.26 -3.60 3.62
C GLY A 124 -7.52 -4.65 2.54
N TYR A 125 -7.93 -4.24 1.36
CA TYR A 125 -8.19 -5.16 0.24
C TYR A 125 -6.90 -5.75 -0.34
N PHE A 126 -5.81 -4.99 -0.34
CA PHE A 126 -4.49 -5.51 -0.74
C PHE A 126 -4.07 -6.67 0.17
N LEU A 127 -4.16 -6.48 1.47
CA LEU A 127 -3.81 -7.51 2.45
C LEU A 127 -4.75 -8.72 2.38
N ALA A 128 -6.05 -8.48 2.21
CA ALA A 128 -7.03 -9.55 2.07
C ALA A 128 -6.75 -10.38 0.81
N GLY A 129 -6.37 -9.74 -0.29
CA GLY A 129 -5.96 -10.41 -1.51
C GLY A 129 -4.71 -11.28 -1.33
N LEU A 130 -3.71 -10.78 -0.60
CA LEU A 130 -2.52 -11.56 -0.25
C LEU A 130 -2.89 -12.78 0.58
N THR A 131 -3.74 -12.62 1.58
CA THR A 131 -4.20 -13.70 2.46
C THR A 131 -4.97 -14.76 1.69
N LYS A 132 -5.76 -14.37 0.69
CA LYS A 132 -6.50 -15.27 -0.19
C LYS A 132 -5.61 -15.95 -1.24
N GLY A 133 -4.35 -15.53 -1.38
CA GLY A 133 -3.45 -16.07 -2.38
C GLY A 133 -3.77 -15.68 -3.81
N LEU A 134 -4.43 -14.54 -4.02
CA LEU A 134 -4.76 -14.06 -5.37
C LEU A 134 -3.51 -13.62 -6.14
N PRO A 135 -3.52 -13.72 -7.48
CA PRO A 135 -2.46 -13.13 -8.29
C PRO A 135 -2.35 -11.62 -8.05
N MET A 136 -1.14 -11.08 -8.15
CA MET A 136 -0.90 -9.65 -7.85
C MET A 136 -1.72 -8.73 -8.76
N GLU A 137 -1.90 -9.08 -10.03
CA GLU A 137 -2.73 -8.31 -10.95
C GLU A 137 -4.15 -8.15 -10.42
N ASP A 138 -4.73 -9.21 -9.88
CA ASP A 138 -6.08 -9.21 -9.32
C ASP A 138 -6.13 -8.43 -8.01
N ILE A 139 -5.11 -8.56 -7.18
CA ILE A 139 -5.01 -7.80 -5.92
C ILE A 139 -5.02 -6.30 -6.19
N LEU A 140 -4.19 -5.84 -7.13
CA LEU A 140 -4.14 -4.43 -7.51
C LEU A 140 -5.48 -3.95 -8.08
N LYS A 141 -6.11 -4.77 -8.91
CA LYS A 141 -7.42 -4.47 -9.48
C LYS A 141 -8.48 -4.30 -8.38
N TYR A 142 -8.64 -5.29 -7.53
CA TYR A 142 -9.67 -5.26 -6.49
C TYR A 142 -9.42 -4.18 -5.44
N ALA A 143 -8.18 -3.96 -5.03
CA ALA A 143 -7.84 -2.88 -4.11
C ALA A 143 -8.14 -1.51 -4.72
N SER A 144 -7.85 -1.32 -6.01
CA SER A 144 -8.17 -0.08 -6.73
C SER A 144 -9.67 0.13 -6.89
N MET A 145 -10.43 -0.91 -7.19
CA MET A 145 -11.89 -0.87 -7.28
C MET A 145 -12.50 -0.51 -5.93
N ALA A 146 -12.04 -1.15 -4.86
CA ALA A 146 -12.51 -0.88 -3.51
C ALA A 146 -12.23 0.57 -3.09
N SER A 147 -11.04 1.06 -3.40
CA SER A 147 -10.66 2.44 -3.13
C SER A 147 -11.53 3.43 -3.89
N ALA A 148 -11.84 3.16 -5.16
CA ALA A 148 -12.73 3.98 -5.98
C ALA A 148 -14.14 4.05 -5.40
N ILE A 149 -14.69 2.91 -4.96
CA ILE A 149 -16.00 2.87 -4.32
C ILE A 149 -15.99 3.69 -3.03
N ALA A 150 -14.94 3.55 -2.21
CA ALA A 150 -14.80 4.30 -0.97
C ALA A 150 -14.78 5.81 -1.20
N VAL A 151 -14.05 6.27 -2.22
CA VAL A 151 -13.96 7.69 -2.60
C VAL A 151 -15.32 8.24 -3.05
N SER A 152 -16.15 7.41 -3.68
CA SER A 152 -17.47 7.81 -4.18
C SER A 152 -18.55 7.87 -3.11
N ARG A 153 -18.26 7.44 -1.88
CA ARG A 153 -19.20 7.39 -0.77
C ARG A 153 -18.94 8.51 0.23
N GLN A 154 -20.00 8.89 0.95
CA GLN A 154 -19.92 9.90 1.99
C GLN A 154 -19.70 9.25 3.35
N GLY A 155 -18.66 9.71 4.09
CA GLY A 155 -18.33 9.22 5.42
C GLY A 155 -17.43 8.00 5.43
N ALA A 156 -16.37 8.03 6.27
CA ALA A 156 -15.30 7.03 6.26
C ALA A 156 -15.78 5.60 6.57
N SER A 157 -16.63 5.42 7.60
CA SER A 157 -17.07 4.09 8.02
C SER A 157 -18.07 3.45 7.05
N THR A 158 -18.89 4.26 6.39
CA THR A 158 -19.87 3.79 5.41
C THR A 158 -19.28 3.66 4.00
N SER A 159 -18.07 4.19 3.78
CA SER A 159 -17.43 4.18 2.48
C SER A 159 -16.71 2.86 2.18
N ILE A 160 -16.44 2.02 3.19
CA ILE A 160 -15.74 0.75 2.99
C ILE A 160 -16.66 -0.26 2.31
N PRO A 161 -16.37 -0.69 1.08
CA PRO A 161 -17.20 -1.63 0.35
C PRO A 161 -17.05 -3.07 0.85
N THR A 162 -18.03 -3.90 0.52
CA THR A 162 -17.94 -5.35 0.69
C THR A 162 -17.22 -5.97 -0.52
N TRP A 163 -16.76 -7.22 -0.38
CA TRP A 163 -16.18 -7.97 -1.50
C TRP A 163 -17.16 -8.12 -2.67
N GLU A 164 -18.44 -8.35 -2.39
CA GLU A 164 -19.47 -8.45 -3.44
C GLU A 164 -19.58 -7.15 -4.25
N GLU A 165 -19.57 -6.00 -3.56
CA GLU A 165 -19.59 -4.70 -4.23
C GLU A 165 -18.36 -4.49 -5.10
N VAL A 166 -17.17 -4.90 -4.61
CA VAL A 166 -15.92 -4.76 -5.34
C VAL A 166 -15.89 -5.65 -6.59
N ILE A 167 -16.29 -6.92 -6.45
CA ILE A 167 -16.26 -7.89 -7.55
C ILE A 167 -17.23 -7.49 -8.66
N HIS A 168 -18.37 -6.90 -8.32
CA HIS A 168 -19.41 -6.48 -9.27
C HIS A 168 -19.32 -5.00 -9.66
N PHE A 169 -18.25 -4.29 -9.26
CA PHE A 169 -18.07 -2.88 -9.62
C PHE A 169 -17.85 -2.74 -11.13
N GLU A 170 -18.62 -1.86 -11.75
CA GLU A 170 -18.48 -1.48 -13.15
C GLU A 170 -17.85 -0.10 -13.28
N GLU A 171 -16.98 0.08 -14.25
CA GLU A 171 -16.31 1.34 -14.53
C GLU A 171 -17.26 2.42 -15.06
#